data_0643cfea2d523c480dd4ea6e59f9d442
#
_entry.id   0643cfea2d523c480dd4ea6e59f9d442
#
_cell.length_a   1.000
_cell.length_b   1.000
_cell.length_c   1.000
_cell.angle_alpha   90.00
_cell.angle_beta   90.00
_cell.angle_gamma   90.00
#
_symmetry.space_group_name_H-M   'P 1'
#
loop_
_entity.id
_entity.type
_entity.pdbx_description
1 polymer ?
#
loop_
_entity_poly.entity_id
_entity_poly.type
_entity_poly.pdbx_seq_one_letter_code
_entity_poly.pdbx_strand_id
1 'polypeptide(L)'
;IGRNDVELEKLSSELGCDYTVLDILSEDIYENLKKTFEGIDLAGIAYCIGSIDLKPLMKTNKEDFQKCLKLNFFPIVEVIKVFKDNLKKNKGSIVLFSTVAVQRGFTNHSIIASVKGAIEGLTVSLAAEFAPDIKVNCIAPSLTNSKIAEPILRNKIMAEGIAKAHPMKRIGEGKDTAAMARFL
;
A
#
# COMPACT_ATOMS: atom_id res chain seq x y z
N ILE A 1 0.17 12.44 1.10
CA ILE A 1 -0.72 12.34 2.28
C ILE A 1 -0.09 11.39 3.29
N GLY A 2 -0.19 11.69 4.58
CA GLY A 2 0.28 10.85 5.68
C GLY A 2 -0.09 11.45 7.04
N ARG A 3 0.36 10.81 8.12
CA ARG A 3 0.03 11.24 9.50
C ARG A 3 1.13 12.04 10.20
N ASN A 4 2.36 11.90 9.74
CA ASN A 4 3.51 12.53 10.38
C ASN A 4 3.88 13.80 9.63
N ASP A 5 3.55 14.93 10.21
CA ASP A 5 3.77 16.27 9.65
C ASP A 5 5.25 16.53 9.33
N VAL A 6 6.13 16.29 10.29
CA VAL A 6 7.58 16.53 10.14
C VAL A 6 8.20 15.72 8.99
N GLU A 7 7.78 14.45 8.85
CA GLU A 7 8.26 13.60 7.76
C GLU A 7 7.70 14.02 6.40
N LEU A 8 6.45 14.46 6.37
CA LEU A 8 5.81 14.95 5.16
C LEU A 8 6.41 16.28 4.70
N GLU A 9 6.66 17.20 5.62
CA GLU A 9 7.31 18.48 5.35
C GLU A 9 8.70 18.27 4.75
N LYS A 10 9.51 17.39 5.37
CA LYS A 10 10.83 17.03 4.83
C LYS A 10 10.72 16.46 3.42
N LEU A 11 9.84 15.49 3.20
CA LEU A 11 9.65 14.87 1.89
C LEU A 11 9.15 15.88 0.84
N SER A 12 8.21 16.75 1.22
CA SER A 12 7.70 17.84 0.39
C SER A 12 8.84 18.77 -0.07
N SER A 13 9.70 19.15 0.87
CA SER A 13 10.87 19.99 0.57
C SER A 13 11.87 19.32 -0.37
N GLU A 14 12.11 18.01 -0.19
CA GLU A 14 13.01 17.23 -1.04
C GLU A 14 12.48 17.04 -2.46
N LEU A 15 11.16 16.87 -2.60
CA LEU A 15 10.50 16.55 -3.88
C LEU A 15 9.92 17.78 -4.59
N GLY A 16 9.81 18.93 -3.92
CA GLY A 16 9.16 20.11 -4.45
C GLY A 16 7.67 19.90 -4.71
N CYS A 17 6.98 19.17 -3.83
CA CYS A 17 5.55 18.85 -3.97
C CYS A 17 4.75 19.23 -2.72
N ASP A 18 3.46 19.43 -2.88
CA ASP A 18 2.56 19.67 -1.75
C ASP A 18 2.35 18.42 -0.89
N TYR A 19 1.98 18.64 0.36
CA TYR A 19 1.60 17.55 1.25
C TYR A 19 0.37 17.91 2.09
N THR A 20 -0.27 16.88 2.62
CA THR A 20 -1.42 17.03 3.52
C THR A 20 -1.34 16.02 4.65
N VAL A 21 -1.55 16.48 5.87
CA VAL A 21 -1.63 15.63 7.06
C VAL A 21 -3.06 15.13 7.21
N LEU A 22 -3.28 13.84 6.98
CA LEU A 22 -4.57 13.18 7.13
C LEU A 22 -4.40 11.78 7.74
N ASP A 23 -5.29 11.42 8.67
CA ASP A 23 -5.43 10.03 9.11
C ASP A 23 -6.48 9.32 8.27
N ILE A 24 -6.03 8.31 7.52
CA ILE A 24 -6.90 7.50 6.65
C ILE A 24 -7.98 6.73 7.43
N LEU A 25 -7.85 6.62 8.74
CA LEU A 25 -8.81 5.97 9.63
C LEU A 25 -9.82 6.93 10.28
N SER A 26 -9.74 8.24 9.99
CA SER A 26 -10.72 9.20 10.49
C SER A 26 -12.11 8.91 9.90
N GLU A 27 -13.16 9.18 10.69
CA GLU A 27 -14.55 8.98 10.25
C GLU A 27 -14.91 9.86 9.05
N ASP A 28 -14.35 11.06 8.99
CA ASP A 28 -14.60 12.06 7.96
C ASP A 28 -13.62 11.98 6.78
N ILE A 29 -12.90 10.87 6.61
CA ILE A 29 -11.82 10.77 5.60
C ILE A 29 -12.32 11.05 4.19
N TYR A 30 -13.51 10.58 3.83
CA TYR A 30 -14.10 10.78 2.51
C TYR A 30 -14.30 12.28 2.20
N GLU A 31 -14.92 13.01 3.12
CA GLU A 31 -15.17 14.45 2.95
C GLU A 31 -13.87 15.26 3.00
N ASN A 32 -12.94 14.88 3.88
CA ASN A 32 -11.64 15.53 3.97
C ASN A 32 -10.82 15.37 2.68
N LEU A 33 -10.77 14.17 2.10
CA LEU A 33 -10.11 13.94 0.82
C LEU A 33 -10.74 14.75 -0.29
N LYS A 34 -12.08 14.74 -0.39
CA LYS A 34 -12.82 15.47 -1.40
C LYS A 34 -12.55 16.98 -1.34
N LYS A 35 -12.61 17.55 -0.13
CA LYS A 35 -12.32 18.97 0.11
C LYS A 35 -10.86 19.33 -0.17
N THR A 36 -9.92 18.50 0.29
CA THR A 36 -8.48 18.76 0.14
C THR A 36 -8.03 18.76 -1.31
N PHE A 37 -8.65 17.92 -2.14
CA PHE A 37 -8.28 17.75 -3.55
C PHE A 37 -9.29 18.35 -4.52
N GLU A 38 -10.17 19.24 -4.04
CA GLU A 38 -11.12 19.95 -4.89
C GLU A 38 -10.36 20.79 -5.95
N GLY A 39 -10.73 20.61 -7.21
CA GLY A 39 -10.10 21.33 -8.34
C GLY A 39 -8.71 20.82 -8.74
N ILE A 40 -8.15 19.81 -8.09
CA ILE A 40 -6.85 19.24 -8.45
C ILE A 40 -7.04 18.17 -9.54
N ASP A 41 -6.31 18.32 -10.64
CA ASP A 41 -6.23 17.30 -11.69
C ASP A 41 -5.24 16.19 -11.29
N LEU A 42 -5.77 15.00 -10.98
CA LEU A 42 -4.98 13.86 -10.51
C LEU A 42 -4.71 12.87 -11.65
N ALA A 43 -3.45 12.63 -11.96
CA ALA A 43 -3.03 11.68 -12.99
C ALA A 43 -2.83 10.25 -12.46
N GLY A 44 -2.67 10.07 -11.15
CA GLY A 44 -2.47 8.74 -10.58
C GLY A 44 -2.50 8.70 -9.07
N ILE A 45 -2.68 7.49 -8.54
CA ILE A 45 -2.66 7.19 -7.11
C ILE A 45 -1.70 6.04 -6.85
N ALA A 46 -0.74 6.24 -5.93
CA ALA A 46 0.03 5.17 -5.32
C ALA A 46 -0.40 5.01 -3.86
N TYR A 47 -1.13 3.95 -3.52
CA TYR A 47 -1.60 3.71 -2.16
C TYR A 47 -0.58 2.93 -1.35
N CYS A 48 0.29 3.63 -0.62
CA CYS A 48 1.40 3.05 0.13
C CYS A 48 1.13 2.84 1.62
N ILE A 49 -0.11 3.07 2.09
CA ILE A 49 -0.48 2.91 3.50
C ILE A 49 -0.73 1.44 3.82
N GLY A 50 -0.24 0.98 4.98
CA GLY A 50 -0.46 -0.38 5.42
C GLY A 50 0.26 -0.74 6.71
N SER A 51 0.12 -2.00 7.12
CA SER A 51 0.82 -2.63 8.25
C SER A 51 1.38 -3.99 7.87
N ILE A 52 2.25 -4.52 8.73
CA ILE A 52 2.70 -5.92 8.69
C ILE A 52 2.32 -6.56 10.02
N ASP A 53 1.25 -7.36 10.01
CA ASP A 53 0.76 -8.06 11.19
C ASP A 53 1.11 -9.56 11.08
N LEU A 54 2.12 -10.00 11.84
CA LEU A 54 2.63 -11.37 11.84
C LEU A 54 2.27 -12.07 13.15
N LYS A 55 1.44 -13.12 13.06
CA LYS A 55 0.94 -13.84 14.22
C LYS A 55 0.59 -15.30 13.84
N PRO A 56 0.96 -16.29 14.65
CA PRO A 56 0.51 -17.67 14.44
C PRO A 56 -1.02 -17.72 14.40
N LEU A 57 -1.62 -18.45 13.46
CA LEU A 57 -3.07 -18.53 13.30
C LEU A 57 -3.79 -18.87 14.62
N MET A 58 -3.28 -19.83 15.37
CA MET A 58 -3.86 -20.24 16.66
C MET A 58 -3.84 -19.16 17.75
N LYS A 59 -3.13 -18.08 17.54
CA LYS A 59 -3.08 -16.91 18.44
C LYS A 59 -3.83 -15.71 17.89
N THR A 60 -4.45 -15.83 16.72
CA THR A 60 -5.25 -14.76 16.12
C THR A 60 -6.70 -14.82 16.60
N ASN A 61 -7.38 -13.70 16.53
CA ASN A 61 -8.81 -13.58 16.75
C ASN A 61 -9.46 -12.80 15.58
N LYS A 62 -10.76 -12.66 15.59
CA LYS A 62 -11.51 -11.93 14.57
C LYS A 62 -11.11 -10.47 14.47
N GLU A 63 -10.84 -9.86 15.60
CA GLU A 63 -10.47 -8.45 15.73
C GLU A 63 -9.14 -8.15 15.06
N ASP A 64 -8.18 -9.07 15.11
CA ASP A 64 -6.90 -8.93 14.39
C ASP A 64 -7.12 -8.78 12.88
N PHE A 65 -7.99 -9.61 12.29
CA PHE A 65 -8.34 -9.52 10.85
C PHE A 65 -9.10 -8.24 10.53
N GLN A 66 -10.08 -7.88 11.35
CA GLN A 66 -10.86 -6.66 11.18
C GLN A 66 -9.98 -5.40 11.23
N LYS A 67 -9.05 -5.33 12.18
CA LYS A 67 -8.09 -4.24 12.31
C LYS A 67 -7.20 -4.14 11.08
N CYS A 68 -6.69 -5.26 10.60
CA CYS A 68 -5.85 -5.29 9.40
C CYS A 68 -6.64 -4.85 8.15
N LEU A 69 -7.87 -5.32 7.96
CA LEU A 69 -8.76 -4.88 6.88
C LEU A 69 -9.08 -3.39 6.97
N LYS A 70 -9.37 -2.90 8.19
CA LYS A 70 -9.70 -1.48 8.42
C LYS A 70 -8.58 -0.54 7.97
N LEU A 71 -7.31 -0.93 8.13
CA LEU A 71 -6.18 -0.10 7.72
C LEU A 71 -5.75 -0.35 6.26
N ASN A 72 -5.67 -1.63 5.86
CA ASN A 72 -5.02 -1.99 4.60
C ASN A 72 -5.97 -2.07 3.41
N PHE A 73 -7.28 -2.26 3.62
CA PHE A 73 -8.22 -2.56 2.54
C PHE A 73 -9.33 -1.52 2.38
N PHE A 74 -10.15 -1.29 3.40
CA PHE A 74 -11.31 -0.41 3.26
C PHE A 74 -10.99 1.02 2.81
N PRO A 75 -9.91 1.67 3.30
CA PRO A 75 -9.60 3.01 2.85
C PRO A 75 -9.19 3.09 1.38
N ILE A 76 -8.67 2.00 0.80
CA ILE A 76 -8.39 1.94 -0.65
C ILE A 76 -9.67 2.17 -1.44
N VAL A 77 -10.75 1.49 -1.03
CA VAL A 77 -12.06 1.61 -1.70
C VAL A 77 -12.58 3.04 -1.63
N GLU A 78 -12.48 3.67 -0.46
CA GLU A 78 -12.95 5.05 -0.28
C GLU A 78 -12.11 6.06 -1.07
N VAL A 79 -10.79 5.94 -1.06
CA VAL A 79 -9.89 6.78 -1.87
C VAL A 79 -10.21 6.66 -3.36
N ILE A 80 -10.40 5.44 -3.85
CA ILE A 80 -10.73 5.22 -5.27
C ILE A 80 -12.08 5.85 -5.63
N LYS A 81 -13.10 5.71 -4.78
CA LYS A 81 -14.43 6.33 -5.00
C LYS A 81 -14.33 7.86 -5.09
N VAL A 82 -13.52 8.49 -4.22
CA VAL A 82 -13.33 9.95 -4.25
C VAL A 82 -12.74 10.41 -5.57
N PHE A 83 -11.74 9.71 -6.09
CA PHE A 83 -10.94 10.18 -7.21
C PHE A 83 -11.28 9.54 -8.55
N LYS A 84 -12.24 8.62 -8.61
CA LYS A 84 -12.59 7.88 -9.83
C LYS A 84 -12.82 8.78 -11.04
N ASP A 85 -13.67 9.81 -10.91
CA ASP A 85 -14.04 10.67 -12.03
C ASP A 85 -12.87 11.54 -12.50
N ASN A 86 -12.04 11.99 -11.55
CA ASN A 86 -10.81 12.74 -11.85
C ASN A 86 -9.80 11.85 -12.60
N LEU A 87 -9.56 10.64 -12.10
CA LEU A 87 -8.68 9.66 -12.76
C LEU A 87 -9.20 9.29 -14.16
N LYS A 88 -10.52 9.11 -14.32
CA LYS A 88 -11.12 8.83 -15.62
C LYS A 88 -10.88 9.97 -16.62
N LYS A 89 -11.11 11.21 -16.21
CA LYS A 89 -10.86 12.41 -17.03
C LYS A 89 -9.41 12.44 -17.54
N ASN A 90 -8.45 12.04 -16.70
CA ASN A 90 -7.04 12.13 -16.99
C ASN A 90 -6.42 10.82 -17.52
N LYS A 91 -7.24 9.79 -17.80
CA LYS A 91 -6.77 8.43 -18.18
C LYS A 91 -5.70 7.91 -17.21
N GLY A 92 -5.97 8.07 -15.93
CA GLY A 92 -5.02 7.92 -14.86
C GLY A 92 -4.65 6.47 -14.54
N SER A 93 -3.77 6.31 -13.55
CA SER A 93 -3.30 5.00 -13.07
C SER A 93 -3.45 4.87 -11.55
N ILE A 94 -3.82 3.67 -11.10
CA ILE A 94 -3.85 3.29 -9.68
C ILE A 94 -2.83 2.19 -9.45
N VAL A 95 -1.93 2.41 -8.48
CA VAL A 95 -0.95 1.41 -8.04
C VAL A 95 -1.21 1.06 -6.59
N LEU A 96 -1.55 -0.22 -6.37
CA LEU A 96 -1.77 -0.81 -5.06
C LEU A 96 -0.58 -1.69 -4.68
N PHE A 97 -0.47 -2.02 -3.38
CA PHE A 97 0.65 -2.83 -2.89
C PHE A 97 0.15 -4.05 -2.13
N SER A 98 0.52 -5.23 -2.62
CA SER A 98 0.34 -6.54 -2.01
C SER A 98 1.64 -7.03 -1.38
N THR A 99 1.87 -8.31 -1.39
CA THR A 99 3.07 -9.01 -0.91
C THR A 99 3.20 -10.36 -1.60
N VAL A 100 4.41 -10.82 -1.85
CA VAL A 100 4.66 -12.19 -2.34
C VAL A 100 4.11 -13.28 -1.40
N ALA A 101 3.83 -12.96 -0.14
CA ALA A 101 3.24 -13.86 0.83
C ALA A 101 1.84 -14.37 0.44
N VAL A 102 1.11 -13.67 -0.43
CA VAL A 102 -0.19 -14.10 -0.95
C VAL A 102 -0.03 -15.37 -1.79
N GLN A 103 0.95 -15.40 -2.67
CA GLN A 103 1.13 -16.52 -3.62
C GLN A 103 2.05 -17.60 -3.08
N ARG A 104 3.09 -17.25 -2.33
CA ARG A 104 4.08 -18.24 -1.84
C ARG A 104 3.75 -18.83 -0.48
N GLY A 105 2.99 -18.09 0.34
CA GLY A 105 2.71 -18.48 1.72
C GLY A 105 3.96 -18.42 2.63
N PHE A 106 3.78 -17.88 3.82
CA PHE A 106 4.80 -17.89 4.87
C PHE A 106 4.14 -18.15 6.22
N THR A 107 4.89 -18.71 7.16
CA THR A 107 4.43 -18.89 8.54
C THR A 107 4.06 -17.54 9.17
N ASN A 108 3.02 -17.53 9.99
CA ASN A 108 2.54 -16.33 10.71
C ASN A 108 1.95 -15.20 9.82
N HIS A 109 1.75 -15.43 8.52
CA HIS A 109 1.26 -14.41 7.59
C HIS A 109 -0.25 -14.50 7.31
N SER A 110 -1.01 -15.35 8.03
CA SER A 110 -2.44 -15.58 7.74
C SER A 110 -3.27 -14.30 7.69
N ILE A 111 -3.04 -13.35 8.59
CA ILE A 111 -3.77 -12.07 8.62
C ILE A 111 -3.40 -11.24 7.38
N ILE A 112 -2.12 -10.88 7.28
CA ILE A 112 -1.69 -9.93 6.24
C ILE A 112 -1.80 -10.51 4.83
N ALA A 113 -1.52 -11.80 4.64
CA ALA A 113 -1.66 -12.44 3.33
C ALA A 113 -3.12 -12.47 2.86
N SER A 114 -4.08 -12.76 3.76
CA SER A 114 -5.50 -12.73 3.43
C SER A 114 -5.95 -11.34 3.00
N VAL A 115 -5.56 -10.31 3.74
CA VAL A 115 -5.95 -8.91 3.44
C VAL A 115 -5.27 -8.42 2.17
N LYS A 116 -4.01 -8.75 1.94
CA LYS A 116 -3.29 -8.40 0.71
C LYS A 116 -3.81 -9.19 -0.50
N GLY A 117 -4.26 -10.43 -0.30
CA GLY A 117 -4.99 -11.19 -1.33
C GLY A 117 -6.31 -10.54 -1.74
N ALA A 118 -7.03 -9.95 -0.78
CA ALA A 118 -8.22 -9.15 -1.10
C ALA A 118 -7.89 -7.92 -1.97
N ILE A 119 -6.72 -7.28 -1.75
CA ILE A 119 -6.25 -6.17 -2.61
C ILE A 119 -5.94 -6.67 -4.03
N GLU A 120 -5.34 -7.85 -4.19
CA GLU A 120 -5.09 -8.43 -5.52
C GLU A 120 -6.41 -8.70 -6.25
N GLY A 121 -7.39 -9.30 -5.58
CA GLY A 121 -8.73 -9.52 -6.15
C GLY A 121 -9.43 -8.22 -6.53
N LEU A 122 -9.36 -7.19 -5.66
CA LEU A 122 -9.89 -5.86 -5.96
C LEU A 122 -9.21 -5.25 -7.18
N THR A 123 -7.88 -5.39 -7.30
CA THR A 123 -7.11 -4.88 -8.45
C THR A 123 -7.61 -5.46 -9.77
N VAL A 124 -7.77 -6.78 -9.83
CA VAL A 124 -8.22 -7.47 -11.04
C VAL A 124 -9.64 -7.03 -11.43
N SER A 125 -10.53 -6.94 -10.44
CA SER A 125 -11.91 -6.51 -10.66
C SER A 125 -11.98 -5.07 -11.17
N LEU A 126 -11.26 -4.13 -10.51
CA LEU A 126 -11.27 -2.73 -10.90
C LEU A 126 -10.54 -2.49 -12.24
N ALA A 127 -9.51 -3.27 -12.56
CA ALA A 127 -8.87 -3.19 -13.87
C ALA A 127 -9.86 -3.51 -15.00
N ALA A 128 -10.71 -4.52 -14.80
CA ALA A 128 -11.77 -4.86 -15.77
C ALA A 128 -12.89 -3.80 -15.80
N GLU A 129 -13.31 -3.32 -14.63
CA GLU A 129 -14.42 -2.36 -14.51
C GLU A 129 -14.08 -0.98 -15.08
N PHE A 130 -12.83 -0.53 -14.89
CA PHE A 130 -12.40 0.82 -15.26
C PHE A 130 -11.72 0.92 -16.63
N ALA A 131 -11.46 -0.20 -17.28
CA ALA A 131 -10.89 -0.20 -18.62
C ALA A 131 -11.88 0.41 -19.63
N PRO A 132 -11.41 1.14 -20.64
CA PRO A 132 -10.02 1.49 -20.92
C PRO A 132 -9.56 2.83 -20.27
N ASP A 133 -10.37 3.40 -19.41
CA ASP A 133 -10.20 4.78 -18.91
C ASP A 133 -9.15 4.90 -17.80
N ILE A 134 -9.09 3.93 -16.87
CA ILE A 134 -8.16 3.95 -15.73
C ILE A 134 -7.40 2.63 -15.67
N LYS A 135 -6.08 2.70 -15.55
CA LYS A 135 -5.23 1.53 -15.33
C LYS A 135 -5.19 1.22 -13.82
N VAL A 136 -5.36 -0.05 -13.47
CA VAL A 136 -5.29 -0.50 -12.06
C VAL A 136 -4.30 -1.65 -11.97
N ASN A 137 -3.25 -1.46 -11.19
CA ASN A 137 -2.16 -2.42 -11.04
C ASN A 137 -1.83 -2.66 -9.56
N CYS A 138 -1.26 -3.82 -9.28
CA CYS A 138 -0.79 -4.18 -7.94
C CYS A 138 0.65 -4.67 -7.99
N ILE A 139 1.49 -4.14 -7.12
CA ILE A 139 2.86 -4.60 -6.93
C ILE A 139 2.89 -5.49 -5.69
N ALA A 140 3.47 -6.68 -5.80
CA ALA A 140 3.64 -7.63 -4.70
C ALA A 140 5.13 -7.78 -4.31
N PRO A 141 5.68 -6.87 -3.49
CA PRO A 141 7.09 -6.92 -3.11
C PRO A 141 7.40 -8.14 -2.22
N SER A 142 8.65 -8.59 -2.26
CA SER A 142 9.26 -9.36 -1.19
C SER A 142 9.67 -8.42 -0.05
N LEU A 143 10.36 -8.95 0.99
CA LEU A 143 10.83 -8.12 2.10
C LEU A 143 11.69 -6.97 1.56
N THR A 144 11.24 -5.77 1.85
CA THR A 144 11.85 -4.51 1.40
C THR A 144 12.28 -3.68 2.61
N ASN A 145 13.46 -3.10 2.54
CA ASN A 145 13.99 -2.21 3.57
C ASN A 145 13.09 -0.97 3.70
N SER A 146 12.39 -0.90 4.82
CA SER A 146 11.40 0.15 5.10
C SER A 146 11.12 0.23 6.59
N LYS A 147 10.58 1.34 7.08
CA LYS A 147 10.18 1.49 8.49
C LYS A 147 9.21 0.40 8.96
N ILE A 148 8.29 -0.01 8.11
CA ILE A 148 7.30 -1.05 8.44
C ILE A 148 7.94 -2.43 8.58
N ALA A 149 9.06 -2.70 7.90
CA ALA A 149 9.82 -3.94 7.97
C ALA A 149 10.90 -3.93 9.09
N GLU A 150 11.15 -2.78 9.71
CA GLU A 150 12.20 -2.62 10.73
C GLU A 150 12.16 -3.68 11.86
N PRO A 151 10.99 -4.08 12.41
CA PRO A 151 10.94 -5.11 13.43
C PRO A 151 11.53 -6.46 12.97
N ILE A 152 11.42 -6.78 11.69
CA ILE A 152 11.98 -7.99 11.07
C ILE A 152 13.48 -7.79 10.82
N LEU A 153 13.86 -6.62 10.32
CA LEU A 153 15.21 -6.29 9.89
C LEU A 153 16.19 -6.04 11.06
N ARG A 154 15.68 -5.68 12.24
CA ARG A 154 16.49 -5.53 13.47
C ARG A 154 17.20 -6.83 13.85
N ASN A 155 16.63 -7.98 13.56
CA ASN A 155 17.28 -9.27 13.73
C ASN A 155 18.18 -9.56 12.51
N LYS A 156 19.47 -9.24 12.62
CA LYS A 156 20.45 -9.40 11.54
C LYS A 156 20.52 -10.84 11.00
N ILE A 157 20.48 -11.85 11.88
CA ILE A 157 20.54 -13.27 11.48
C ILE A 157 19.32 -13.61 10.62
N MET A 158 18.12 -13.17 11.04
CA MET A 158 16.90 -13.37 10.28
C MET A 158 16.95 -12.64 8.94
N ALA A 159 17.36 -11.38 8.92
CA ALA A 159 17.49 -10.56 7.71
C ALA A 159 18.46 -11.19 6.70
N GLU A 160 19.64 -11.64 7.17
CA GLU A 160 20.60 -12.37 6.32
C GLU A 160 20.05 -13.70 5.79
N GLY A 161 19.34 -14.45 6.64
CA GLY A 161 18.68 -15.70 6.22
C GLY A 161 17.66 -15.46 5.10
N ILE A 162 16.84 -14.42 5.23
CA ILE A 162 15.86 -14.02 4.21
C ILE A 162 16.59 -13.56 2.93
N ALA A 163 17.63 -12.73 3.05
CA ALA A 163 18.41 -12.28 1.92
C ALA A 163 19.06 -13.45 1.16
N LYS A 164 19.64 -14.41 1.87
CA LYS A 164 20.23 -15.63 1.27
C LYS A 164 19.20 -16.52 0.56
N ALA A 165 17.99 -16.62 1.12
CA ALA A 165 16.87 -17.37 0.52
C ALA A 165 16.28 -16.66 -0.72
N HIS A 166 16.42 -15.34 -0.82
CA HIS A 166 15.92 -14.58 -1.96
C HIS A 166 16.76 -14.86 -3.20
N PRO A 167 16.14 -15.05 -4.42
CA PRO A 167 16.89 -15.29 -5.65
C PRO A 167 17.98 -14.24 -5.94
N MET A 168 17.68 -12.98 -5.69
CA MET A 168 18.63 -11.86 -5.88
C MET A 168 19.67 -11.74 -4.77
N LYS A 169 19.67 -12.65 -3.76
CA LYS A 169 20.64 -12.69 -2.64
C LYS A 169 20.73 -11.39 -1.85
N ARG A 170 19.65 -10.61 -1.86
CA ARG A 170 19.53 -9.37 -1.11
C ARG A 170 18.07 -9.11 -0.68
N ILE A 171 17.89 -8.24 0.29
CA ILE A 171 16.61 -7.63 0.62
C ILE A 171 16.30 -6.53 -0.41
N GLY A 172 15.03 -6.33 -0.73
CA GLY A 172 14.58 -5.26 -1.61
C GLY A 172 14.83 -3.88 -1.00
N GLU A 173 15.02 -2.90 -1.87
CA GLU A 173 15.10 -1.49 -1.49
C GLU A 173 13.84 -0.74 -1.97
N GLY A 174 13.45 0.34 -1.30
CA GLY A 174 12.30 1.14 -1.71
C GLY A 174 12.35 1.58 -3.17
N LYS A 175 13.55 1.88 -3.68
CA LYS A 175 13.76 2.23 -5.10
C LYS A 175 13.39 1.12 -6.09
N ASP A 176 13.54 -0.16 -5.71
CA ASP A 176 13.16 -1.28 -6.59
C ASP A 176 11.64 -1.26 -6.84
N THR A 177 10.86 -1.04 -5.77
CA THR A 177 9.40 -0.97 -5.83
C THR A 177 8.92 0.33 -6.48
N ALA A 178 9.58 1.45 -6.18
CA ALA A 178 9.26 2.76 -6.76
C ALA A 178 9.49 2.80 -8.27
N ALA A 179 10.55 2.14 -8.77
CA ALA A 179 10.82 2.06 -10.21
C ALA A 179 9.67 1.35 -10.96
N MET A 180 9.12 0.27 -10.38
CA MET A 180 7.97 -0.43 -10.95
C MET A 180 6.70 0.44 -10.87
N ALA A 181 6.45 1.11 -9.74
CA ALA A 181 5.29 1.98 -9.59
C ALA A 181 5.32 3.16 -10.60
N ARG A 182 6.51 3.69 -10.90
CA ARG A 182 6.68 4.74 -11.91
C ARG A 182 6.43 4.25 -13.34
N PHE A 183 6.74 2.99 -13.62
CA PHE A 183 6.50 2.38 -14.93
C PHE A 183 5.01 2.17 -15.22
N LEU A 184 4.22 1.79 -14.21
CA LEU A 184 2.79 1.50 -14.28
C LEU A 184 1.92 2.76 -14.36
#